data_7eb224aff268d0b63a9b860a4d1e69f7
#
_entry.id   7eb224aff268d0b63a9b860a4d1e69f7
#
_cell.length_a   1.000
_cell.length_b   1.000
_cell.length_c   1.000
_cell.angle_alpha   90.00
_cell.angle_beta   90.00
_cell.angle_gamma   90.00
#
_symmetry.space_group_name_H-M   'P 1'
#
loop_
_entity.id
_entity.type
_entity.pdbx_description
1 polymer ?
#
loop_
_entity_poly.entity_id
_entity_poly.type
_entity_poly.pdbx_seq_one_letter_code
_entity_poly.pdbx_strand_id
1 'polypeptide(L)'
;MILDYYKLKESPFGDTPDTRFLYFGEQHREALASLMVGTENNRGFLAVIAKPGMGKTSLLYEYLQRMQGKARTAFVFQTDCDSREFIRHILLDLGIDASGKDLPAMHEMMNRVLTAEAQAGRRFILVIDEAQNLEERTLEAVRLLSNFETPWAKLMQIVLAGQPQLAKRLARPSMVQLRQRLSMIIKIEPFSFEETRNYICHRLSTAGYRGPSLFTMAAQRLIAERSQGIPRNINNLCFNAMALACALRQTTIDHNVVLEVLADLDLDSLSDDANPNHPRDLKLMLSRSSTTKLEKTRLPSVLSKPAAACAILGFILVSPFTLNNREWQPTSATLDQRAEPVSLDTFTPTAAAPDTHVVDPVRVVAQKQVNTP
;
A
#
# COMPACT_ATOMS: atom_id res chain seq x y z
N MET A 1 26.01 10.69 -4.50
CA MET A 1 26.27 11.07 -5.91
C MET A 1 25.03 11.66 -6.60
N ILE A 2 23.91 10.92 -6.82
CA ILE A 2 22.68 11.48 -7.45
C ILE A 2 22.06 12.58 -6.57
N LEU A 3 21.93 12.34 -5.27
CA LEU A 3 21.35 13.30 -4.33
C LEU A 3 22.13 14.62 -4.30
N ASP A 4 23.44 14.55 -4.21
CA ASP A 4 24.31 15.74 -4.20
C ASP A 4 24.22 16.49 -5.52
N TYR A 5 24.18 15.76 -6.65
CA TYR A 5 24.10 16.34 -7.99
C TYR A 5 22.85 17.21 -8.17
N TYR A 6 21.70 16.70 -7.73
CA TYR A 6 20.41 17.42 -7.80
C TYR A 6 20.08 18.22 -6.53
N LYS A 7 20.98 18.27 -5.55
CA LYS A 7 20.80 18.96 -4.26
C LYS A 7 19.53 18.47 -3.53
N LEU A 8 19.32 17.15 -3.53
CA LEU A 8 18.21 16.50 -2.86
C LEU A 8 18.62 16.07 -1.46
N LYS A 9 17.67 16.09 -0.53
CA LYS A 9 17.85 15.60 0.84
C LYS A 9 17.73 14.08 0.93
N GLU A 10 16.86 13.52 0.11
CA GLU A 10 16.54 12.08 0.06
C GLU A 10 16.08 11.68 -1.35
N SER A 11 15.94 10.37 -1.60
CA SER A 11 15.52 9.88 -2.91
C SER A 11 14.05 10.21 -3.17
N PRO A 12 13.72 10.96 -4.24
CA PRO A 12 12.33 11.32 -4.53
C PRO A 12 11.49 10.14 -5.04
N PHE A 13 12.11 9.15 -5.67
CA PHE A 13 11.43 8.05 -6.37
C PHE A 13 11.79 6.68 -5.78
N GLY A 14 11.75 6.57 -4.44
CA GLY A 14 11.94 5.30 -3.74
C GLY A 14 10.70 4.40 -3.82
N ASP A 15 10.91 3.08 -3.65
CA ASP A 15 9.86 2.05 -3.71
C ASP A 15 9.18 1.77 -2.37
N THR A 16 9.76 2.22 -1.27
CA THR A 16 9.20 2.04 0.08
C THR A 16 7.97 2.92 0.26
N PRO A 17 6.87 2.39 0.85
CA PRO A 17 5.70 3.19 1.17
C PRO A 17 6.02 4.17 2.30
N ASP A 18 6.27 5.43 1.93
CA ASP A 18 6.45 6.55 2.86
C ASP A 18 5.30 7.52 2.67
N THR A 19 4.51 7.72 3.73
CA THR A 19 3.32 8.59 3.68
C THR A 19 3.65 10.04 3.39
N ARG A 20 4.86 10.52 3.68
CA ARG A 20 5.32 11.88 3.33
C ARG A 20 5.34 12.12 1.82
N PHE A 21 5.62 11.07 1.05
CA PHE A 21 5.65 11.09 -0.41
C PHE A 21 4.31 10.71 -1.04
N LEU A 22 3.28 10.45 -0.24
CA LEU A 22 1.96 10.10 -0.77
C LEU A 22 1.34 11.32 -1.46
N TYR A 23 1.12 11.16 -2.75
CA TYR A 23 0.40 12.17 -3.54
C TYR A 23 -1.07 11.78 -3.64
N PHE A 24 -1.94 12.64 -3.16
CA PHE A 24 -3.38 12.46 -3.27
C PHE A 24 -3.87 13.00 -4.61
N GLY A 25 -3.84 12.17 -5.66
CA GLY A 25 -4.63 12.40 -6.86
C GLY A 25 -6.12 12.38 -6.55
N GLU A 26 -6.95 12.76 -7.51
CA GLU A 26 -8.40 12.83 -7.33
C GLU A 26 -8.97 11.51 -6.83
N GLN A 27 -8.64 10.41 -7.51
CA GLN A 27 -9.08 9.05 -7.17
C GLN A 27 -8.63 8.58 -5.77
N HIS A 28 -7.42 8.98 -5.35
CA HIS A 28 -6.94 8.64 -4.00
C HIS A 28 -7.69 9.40 -2.91
N ARG A 29 -8.03 10.69 -3.16
CA ARG A 29 -8.85 11.48 -2.23
C ARG A 29 -10.26 10.92 -2.11
N GLU A 30 -10.89 10.57 -3.23
CA GLU A 30 -12.20 9.93 -3.25
C GLU A 30 -12.19 8.57 -2.55
N ALA A 31 -11.17 7.76 -2.79
CA ALA A 31 -11.01 6.45 -2.16
C ALA A 31 -10.86 6.59 -0.64
N LEU A 32 -10.03 7.51 -0.18
CA LEU A 32 -9.87 7.77 1.26
C LEU A 32 -11.14 8.30 1.90
N ALA A 33 -11.82 9.25 1.26
CA ALA A 33 -13.12 9.76 1.73
C ALA A 33 -14.17 8.65 1.81
N SER A 34 -14.23 7.78 0.79
CA SER A 34 -15.14 6.63 0.76
C SER A 34 -14.86 5.63 1.88
N LEU A 35 -13.58 5.34 2.18
CA LEU A 35 -13.19 4.50 3.31
C LEU A 35 -13.64 5.13 4.64
N MET A 36 -13.41 6.44 4.82
CA MET A 36 -13.81 7.17 6.03
C MET A 36 -15.33 7.14 6.21
N VAL A 37 -16.09 7.52 5.18
CA VAL A 37 -17.55 7.54 5.19
C VAL A 37 -18.12 6.12 5.41
N GLY A 38 -17.56 5.10 4.74
CA GLY A 38 -17.97 3.72 4.94
C GLY A 38 -17.78 3.25 6.37
N THR A 39 -16.69 3.64 7.00
CA THR A 39 -16.39 3.31 8.40
C THR A 39 -17.28 4.09 9.36
N GLU A 40 -17.49 5.38 9.15
CA GLU A 40 -18.35 6.21 10.00
C GLU A 40 -19.80 5.71 10.00
N ASN A 41 -20.29 5.20 8.86
CA ASN A 41 -21.62 4.63 8.73
C ASN A 41 -21.71 3.13 9.06
N ASN A 42 -20.64 2.55 9.61
CA ASN A 42 -20.57 1.14 10.03
C ASN A 42 -21.03 0.15 8.94
N ARG A 43 -20.54 0.34 7.71
CA ARG A 43 -21.00 -0.37 6.51
C ARG A 43 -20.59 -1.84 6.44
N GLY A 44 -19.81 -2.35 7.36
CA GLY A 44 -19.37 -3.75 7.44
C GLY A 44 -18.25 -4.08 6.46
N PHE A 45 -18.52 -4.33 5.18
CA PHE A 45 -17.49 -4.65 4.18
C PHE A 45 -17.27 -3.54 3.18
N LEU A 46 -16.00 -3.17 2.97
CA LEU A 46 -15.53 -2.30 1.90
C LEU A 46 -14.49 -3.05 1.07
N ALA A 47 -14.44 -2.80 -0.23
CA ALA A 47 -13.39 -3.34 -1.10
C ALA A 47 -12.64 -2.19 -1.80
N VAL A 48 -11.31 -2.24 -1.80
CA VAL A 48 -10.44 -1.32 -2.54
C VAL A 48 -9.75 -2.10 -3.65
N ILE A 49 -10.02 -1.73 -4.89
CA ILE A 49 -9.50 -2.42 -6.07
C ILE A 49 -8.59 -1.46 -6.85
N ALA A 50 -7.34 -1.86 -7.04
CA ALA A 50 -6.40 -1.10 -7.87
C ALA A 50 -5.36 -2.01 -8.52
N LYS A 51 -4.81 -1.61 -9.66
CA LYS A 51 -3.67 -2.29 -10.30
C LYS A 51 -2.46 -2.33 -9.35
N PRO A 52 -1.51 -3.25 -9.56
CA PRO A 52 -0.23 -3.24 -8.84
C PRO A 52 0.47 -1.88 -8.99
N GLY A 53 1.11 -1.40 -7.93
CA GLY A 53 1.88 -0.15 -7.97
C GLY A 53 1.06 1.14 -7.88
N MET A 54 -0.27 1.06 -7.70
CA MET A 54 -1.17 2.21 -7.59
C MET A 54 -1.18 2.90 -6.22
N GLY A 55 -0.36 2.46 -5.27
CA GLY A 55 -0.32 3.06 -3.93
C GLY A 55 -1.43 2.61 -2.98
N LYS A 56 -2.08 1.45 -3.22
CA LYS A 56 -3.09 0.87 -2.30
C LYS A 56 -2.62 0.83 -0.85
N THR A 57 -1.47 0.19 -0.61
CA THR A 57 -0.91 0.02 0.73
C THR A 57 -0.63 1.36 1.41
N SER A 58 -0.11 2.34 0.66
CA SER A 58 0.11 3.70 1.19
C SER A 58 -1.20 4.40 1.56
N LEU A 59 -2.25 4.23 0.74
CA LEU A 59 -3.58 4.75 1.04
C LEU A 59 -4.17 4.11 2.30
N LEU A 60 -3.99 2.79 2.46
CA LEU A 60 -4.46 2.05 3.64
C LEU A 60 -3.73 2.51 4.91
N TYR A 61 -2.41 2.75 4.86
CA TYR A 61 -1.68 3.30 6.01
C TYR A 61 -2.17 4.69 6.39
N GLU A 62 -2.40 5.58 5.42
CA GLU A 62 -2.98 6.90 5.67
C GLU A 62 -4.39 6.80 6.28
N TYR A 63 -5.22 5.88 5.77
CA TYR A 63 -6.54 5.60 6.33
C TYR A 63 -6.44 5.16 7.80
N LEU A 64 -5.57 4.19 8.11
CA LEU A 64 -5.37 3.69 9.46
C LEU A 64 -4.81 4.76 10.39
N GLN A 65 -3.91 5.61 9.91
CA GLN A 65 -3.38 6.74 10.67
C GLN A 65 -4.49 7.73 11.07
N ARG A 66 -5.45 8.00 10.18
CA ARG A 66 -6.62 8.85 10.49
C ARG A 66 -7.62 8.20 11.44
N MET A 67 -7.55 6.87 11.58
CA MET A 67 -8.39 6.11 12.51
C MET A 67 -7.75 5.97 13.90
N GLN A 68 -6.49 6.38 14.10
CA GLN A 68 -5.84 6.34 15.40
C GLN A 68 -6.66 7.05 16.48
N GLY A 69 -6.80 6.43 17.64
CA GLY A 69 -7.61 6.92 18.76
C GLY A 69 -9.12 6.73 18.60
N LYS A 70 -9.63 6.51 17.37
CA LYS A 70 -11.06 6.31 17.08
C LYS A 70 -11.43 4.83 16.91
N ALA A 71 -10.47 4.00 16.54
CA ALA A 71 -10.67 2.59 16.28
C ALA A 71 -9.48 1.76 16.74
N ARG A 72 -9.72 0.52 17.15
CA ARG A 72 -8.73 -0.54 17.20
C ARG A 72 -8.57 -1.10 15.80
N THR A 73 -7.35 -1.25 15.33
CA THR A 73 -7.07 -1.70 13.96
C THR A 73 -6.27 -2.98 13.95
N ALA A 74 -6.52 -3.85 12.97
CA ALA A 74 -5.67 -4.96 12.61
C ALA A 74 -5.37 -4.90 11.11
N PHE A 75 -4.09 -5.11 10.74
CA PHE A 75 -3.61 -5.06 9.36
C PHE A 75 -2.97 -6.39 8.98
N VAL A 76 -3.56 -7.10 8.02
CA VAL A 76 -3.07 -8.38 7.53
C VAL A 76 -2.63 -8.22 6.07
N PHE A 77 -1.35 -8.48 5.82
CA PHE A 77 -0.75 -8.50 4.47
C PHE A 77 -0.28 -9.91 4.06
N GLN A 78 -0.11 -10.81 5.02
CA GLN A 78 0.25 -12.20 4.75
C GLN A 78 -1.03 -13.01 4.51
N THR A 79 -1.37 -13.20 3.24
CA THR A 79 -2.63 -13.80 2.80
C THR A 79 -2.47 -15.22 2.22
N ASP A 80 -1.24 -15.72 2.14
CA ASP A 80 -0.93 -17.09 1.70
C ASP A 80 -0.89 -18.03 2.92
N CYS A 81 -2.08 -18.26 3.51
CA CYS A 81 -2.25 -19.08 4.71
C CYS A 81 -3.67 -19.64 4.78
N ASP A 82 -3.85 -20.72 5.56
CA ASP A 82 -5.17 -21.27 5.81
C ASP A 82 -6.04 -20.40 6.73
N SER A 83 -7.32 -20.73 6.85
CA SER A 83 -8.27 -19.94 7.65
C SER A 83 -7.90 -19.88 9.14
N ARG A 84 -7.24 -20.90 9.70
CA ARG A 84 -6.82 -20.94 11.09
C ARG A 84 -5.63 -20.02 11.32
N GLU A 85 -4.63 -20.09 10.44
CA GLU A 85 -3.46 -19.21 10.49
C GLU A 85 -3.85 -17.77 10.24
N PHE A 86 -4.78 -17.53 9.35
CA PHE A 86 -5.30 -16.19 9.08
C PHE A 86 -5.86 -15.53 10.35
N ILE A 87 -6.70 -16.24 11.14
CA ILE A 87 -7.24 -15.71 12.39
C ILE A 87 -6.12 -15.53 13.44
N ARG A 88 -5.14 -16.44 13.46
CA ARG A 88 -3.96 -16.27 14.32
C ARG A 88 -3.17 -15.00 13.99
N HIS A 89 -2.97 -14.70 12.70
CA HIS A 89 -2.31 -13.46 12.27
C HIS A 89 -3.06 -12.21 12.72
N ILE A 90 -4.39 -12.20 12.65
CA ILE A 90 -5.21 -11.10 13.19
C ILE A 90 -4.97 -10.93 14.70
N LEU A 91 -5.03 -12.03 15.47
CA LEU A 91 -4.82 -11.97 16.91
C LEU A 91 -3.40 -11.53 17.26
N LEU A 92 -2.40 -12.01 16.52
CA LEU A 92 -0.99 -11.62 16.70
C LEU A 92 -0.79 -10.12 16.45
N ASP A 93 -1.38 -9.58 15.39
CA ASP A 93 -1.31 -8.12 15.10
C ASP A 93 -1.98 -7.28 16.19
N LEU A 94 -2.95 -7.86 16.91
CA LEU A 94 -3.56 -7.25 18.08
C LEU A 94 -2.73 -7.41 19.37
N GLY A 95 -1.57 -8.06 19.31
CA GLY A 95 -0.70 -8.37 20.45
C GLY A 95 -1.22 -9.52 21.32
N ILE A 96 -2.05 -10.42 20.76
CA ILE A 96 -2.66 -11.54 21.49
C ILE A 96 -2.03 -12.84 21.01
N ASP A 97 -1.36 -13.55 21.91
CA ASP A 97 -0.81 -14.87 21.62
C ASP A 97 -1.92 -15.94 21.55
N ALA A 98 -2.10 -16.51 20.37
CA ALA A 98 -3.01 -17.61 20.10
C ALA A 98 -2.28 -18.91 19.78
N SER A 99 -1.01 -19.07 20.20
CA SER A 99 -0.23 -20.27 19.98
C SER A 99 -0.89 -21.47 20.63
N GLY A 100 -0.99 -22.58 19.89
CA GLY A 100 -1.63 -23.82 20.36
C GLY A 100 -3.15 -23.78 20.54
N LYS A 101 -3.81 -22.64 20.28
CA LYS A 101 -5.27 -22.54 20.40
C LYS A 101 -5.96 -23.15 19.17
N ASP A 102 -7.11 -23.76 19.40
CA ASP A 102 -8.00 -24.20 18.33
C ASP A 102 -8.84 -23.04 17.78
N LEU A 103 -9.53 -23.28 16.67
CA LEU A 103 -10.31 -22.25 15.99
C LEU A 103 -11.45 -21.69 16.87
N PRO A 104 -12.23 -22.50 17.61
CA PRO A 104 -13.24 -21.99 18.54
C PRO A 104 -12.66 -21.06 19.61
N ALA A 105 -11.53 -21.43 20.24
CA ALA A 105 -10.89 -20.58 21.22
C ALA A 105 -10.41 -19.26 20.64
N MET A 106 -9.84 -19.27 19.41
CA MET A 106 -9.44 -18.05 18.72
C MET A 106 -10.63 -17.15 18.37
N HIS A 107 -11.77 -17.71 17.97
CA HIS A 107 -12.99 -16.95 17.75
C HIS A 107 -13.50 -16.32 19.06
N GLU A 108 -13.42 -17.04 20.18
CA GLU A 108 -13.80 -16.47 21.48
C GLU A 108 -12.87 -15.33 21.89
N MET A 109 -11.55 -15.48 21.69
CA MET A 109 -10.59 -14.40 21.93
C MET A 109 -10.92 -13.17 21.09
N MET A 110 -11.21 -13.35 19.81
CA MET A 110 -11.64 -12.27 18.92
C MET A 110 -12.92 -11.59 19.42
N ASN A 111 -13.93 -12.38 19.80
CA ASN A 111 -15.20 -11.85 20.31
C ASN A 111 -15.01 -11.01 21.58
N ARG A 112 -14.12 -11.43 22.50
CA ARG A 112 -13.78 -10.65 23.69
C ARG A 112 -13.18 -9.30 23.33
N VAL A 113 -12.24 -9.26 22.36
CA VAL A 113 -11.65 -8.01 21.87
C VAL A 113 -12.71 -7.09 21.30
N LEU A 114 -13.52 -7.61 20.38
CA LEU A 114 -14.56 -6.82 19.71
C LEU A 114 -15.58 -6.25 20.70
N THR A 115 -15.98 -7.06 21.67
CA THR A 115 -16.92 -6.64 22.72
C THR A 115 -16.30 -5.56 23.61
N ALA A 116 -15.04 -5.72 24.00
CA ALA A 116 -14.33 -4.73 24.82
C ALA A 116 -14.18 -3.38 24.09
N GLU A 117 -13.83 -3.41 22.79
CA GLU A 117 -13.73 -2.19 21.99
C GLU A 117 -15.11 -1.50 21.81
N ALA A 118 -16.16 -2.28 21.57
CA ALA A 118 -17.52 -1.76 21.48
C ALA A 118 -18.01 -1.13 22.80
N GLN A 119 -17.72 -1.75 23.94
CA GLN A 119 -18.03 -1.21 25.26
C GLN A 119 -17.26 0.08 25.55
N ALA A 120 -16.04 0.20 25.02
CA ALA A 120 -15.24 1.43 25.10
C ALA A 120 -15.66 2.49 24.07
N GLY A 121 -16.74 2.27 23.30
CA GLY A 121 -17.19 3.18 22.24
C GLY A 121 -16.25 3.27 21.03
N ARG A 122 -15.31 2.36 20.90
CA ARG A 122 -14.36 2.33 19.78
C ARG A 122 -14.78 1.31 18.74
N ARG A 123 -14.46 1.58 17.50
CA ARG A 123 -14.67 0.66 16.38
C ARG A 123 -13.51 -0.33 16.27
N PHE A 124 -13.78 -1.46 15.64
CA PHE A 124 -12.73 -2.38 15.21
C PHE A 124 -12.65 -2.40 13.68
N ILE A 125 -11.45 -2.21 13.13
CA ILE A 125 -11.21 -2.19 11.69
C ILE A 125 -10.19 -3.27 11.36
N LEU A 126 -10.60 -4.23 10.52
CA LEU A 126 -9.72 -5.23 9.92
C LEU A 126 -9.41 -4.82 8.49
N VAL A 127 -8.15 -4.56 8.19
CA VAL A 127 -7.67 -4.31 6.82
C VAL A 127 -6.91 -5.54 6.35
N ILE A 128 -7.28 -6.04 5.18
CA ILE A 128 -6.64 -7.18 4.52
C ILE A 128 -6.10 -6.68 3.18
N ASP A 129 -4.77 -6.53 3.08
CA ASP A 129 -4.13 -6.19 1.79
C ASP A 129 -3.82 -7.46 0.99
N GLU A 130 -3.63 -7.31 -0.32
CA GLU A 130 -3.42 -8.40 -1.29
C GLU A 130 -4.47 -9.53 -1.18
N ALA A 131 -5.72 -9.18 -0.85
CA ALA A 131 -6.82 -10.12 -0.61
C ALA A 131 -7.15 -11.03 -1.81
N GLN A 132 -6.65 -10.75 -3.03
CA GLN A 132 -6.76 -11.66 -4.16
C GLN A 132 -5.97 -12.95 -3.97
N ASN A 133 -5.03 -13.01 -3.03
CA ASN A 133 -4.25 -14.22 -2.76
C ASN A 133 -4.96 -15.17 -1.77
N LEU A 134 -5.92 -14.66 -0.98
CA LEU A 134 -6.68 -15.49 -0.04
C LEU A 134 -7.38 -16.65 -0.76
N GLU A 135 -7.34 -17.83 -0.19
CA GLU A 135 -8.17 -18.96 -0.65
C GLU A 135 -9.66 -18.67 -0.47
N GLU A 136 -10.53 -19.37 -1.22
CA GLU A 136 -11.99 -19.22 -1.09
C GLU A 136 -12.48 -19.57 0.33
N ARG A 137 -11.88 -20.59 0.95
CA ARG A 137 -12.17 -20.97 2.34
C ARG A 137 -11.83 -19.87 3.33
N THR A 138 -10.72 -19.17 3.11
CA THR A 138 -10.30 -18.06 3.97
C THR A 138 -11.17 -16.82 3.74
N LEU A 139 -11.59 -16.53 2.49
CA LEU A 139 -12.57 -15.49 2.21
C LEU A 139 -13.93 -15.79 2.87
N GLU A 140 -14.33 -17.06 2.94
CA GLU A 140 -15.53 -17.47 3.67
C GLU A 140 -15.35 -17.30 5.19
N ALA A 141 -14.18 -17.62 5.74
CA ALA A 141 -13.89 -17.35 7.15
C ALA A 141 -13.95 -15.85 7.45
N VAL A 142 -13.41 -15.00 6.58
CA VAL A 142 -13.52 -13.52 6.66
C VAL A 142 -15.01 -13.09 6.64
N ARG A 143 -15.82 -13.70 5.79
CA ARG A 143 -17.26 -13.44 5.77
C ARG A 143 -17.92 -13.79 7.11
N LEU A 144 -17.53 -14.92 7.72
CA LEU A 144 -18.05 -15.35 9.01
C LEU A 144 -17.63 -14.42 10.15
N LEU A 145 -16.42 -13.83 10.10
CA LEU A 145 -16.00 -12.80 11.08
C LEU A 145 -16.93 -11.58 11.09
N SER A 146 -17.59 -11.26 9.97
CA SER A 146 -18.54 -10.15 9.94
C SER A 146 -19.87 -10.45 10.65
N ASN A 147 -20.09 -11.70 11.13
CA ASN A 147 -21.23 -12.06 11.95
C ASN A 147 -21.06 -11.63 13.43
N PHE A 148 -19.86 -11.14 13.80
CA PHE A 148 -19.72 -10.48 15.09
C PHE A 148 -20.49 -9.17 15.07
N GLU A 149 -21.73 -9.22 15.55
CA GLU A 149 -22.62 -8.07 15.61
C GLU A 149 -23.49 -8.14 16.88
N THR A 150 -23.91 -6.99 17.32
CA THR A 150 -24.96 -6.86 18.34
C THR A 150 -26.28 -6.55 17.64
N PRO A 151 -27.45 -6.62 18.34
CA PRO A 151 -28.71 -6.20 17.74
C PRO A 151 -28.72 -4.76 17.20
N TRP A 152 -27.76 -3.94 17.64
CA TRP A 152 -27.72 -2.50 17.38
C TRP A 152 -26.56 -2.08 16.46
N ALA A 153 -25.50 -2.87 16.36
CA ALA A 153 -24.31 -2.47 15.61
C ALA A 153 -23.45 -3.66 15.17
N LYS A 154 -22.78 -3.51 14.03
CA LYS A 154 -21.67 -4.37 13.62
C LYS A 154 -20.45 -4.04 14.45
N LEU A 155 -19.81 -5.07 14.99
CA LEU A 155 -18.61 -4.90 15.84
C LEU A 155 -17.34 -4.75 15.02
N MET A 156 -17.36 -5.16 13.74
CA MET A 156 -16.17 -5.18 12.88
C MET A 156 -16.45 -4.51 11.53
N GLN A 157 -15.59 -3.59 11.16
CA GLN A 157 -15.46 -3.06 9.81
C GLN A 157 -14.36 -3.82 9.09
N ILE A 158 -14.62 -4.36 7.89
CA ILE A 158 -13.64 -5.10 7.10
C ILE A 158 -13.35 -4.35 5.80
N VAL A 159 -12.07 -4.14 5.51
CA VAL A 159 -11.57 -3.55 4.26
C VAL A 159 -10.76 -4.60 3.52
N LEU A 160 -11.26 -5.06 2.38
CA LEU A 160 -10.55 -5.94 1.46
C LEU A 160 -9.85 -5.10 0.42
N ALA A 161 -8.54 -5.08 0.42
CA ALA A 161 -7.77 -4.40 -0.62
C ALA A 161 -7.09 -5.42 -1.53
N GLY A 162 -7.10 -5.18 -2.83
CA GLY A 162 -6.50 -6.11 -3.77
C GLY A 162 -6.44 -5.60 -5.20
N GLN A 163 -5.93 -6.47 -6.05
CA GLN A 163 -5.79 -6.24 -7.47
C GLN A 163 -7.11 -6.53 -8.20
N PRO A 164 -7.25 -6.18 -9.50
CA PRO A 164 -8.46 -6.46 -10.28
C PRO A 164 -8.91 -7.94 -10.26
N GLN A 165 -7.98 -8.87 -9.99
CA GLN A 165 -8.27 -10.28 -9.80
C GLN A 165 -9.21 -10.52 -8.60
N LEU A 166 -9.11 -9.71 -7.53
CA LEU A 166 -10.03 -9.77 -6.40
C LEU A 166 -11.47 -9.49 -6.86
N ALA A 167 -11.68 -8.45 -7.66
CA ALA A 167 -13.01 -8.14 -8.19
C ALA A 167 -13.57 -9.27 -9.06
N LYS A 168 -12.72 -9.91 -9.90
CA LYS A 168 -13.10 -11.08 -10.70
C LYS A 168 -13.48 -12.27 -9.81
N ARG A 169 -12.77 -12.49 -8.71
CA ARG A 169 -13.10 -13.57 -7.74
C ARG A 169 -14.40 -13.29 -7.02
N LEU A 170 -14.60 -12.08 -6.52
CA LEU A 170 -15.83 -11.66 -5.84
C LEU A 170 -17.08 -11.75 -6.76
N ALA A 171 -16.88 -11.66 -8.07
CA ALA A 171 -17.96 -11.82 -9.05
C ALA A 171 -18.39 -13.28 -9.28
N ARG A 172 -17.62 -14.29 -8.82
CA ARG A 172 -17.95 -15.71 -9.00
C ARG A 172 -19.24 -16.10 -8.26
N PRO A 173 -19.98 -17.10 -8.76
CA PRO A 173 -21.16 -17.61 -8.07
C PRO A 173 -20.88 -18.12 -6.65
N SER A 174 -19.72 -18.73 -6.40
CA SER A 174 -19.29 -19.20 -5.07
C SER A 174 -19.14 -18.07 -4.05
N MET A 175 -18.95 -16.81 -4.49
CA MET A 175 -18.73 -15.64 -3.64
C MET A 175 -19.98 -14.76 -3.46
N VAL A 176 -21.16 -15.22 -3.88
CA VAL A 176 -22.39 -14.43 -3.84
C VAL A 176 -22.71 -13.91 -2.43
N GLN A 177 -22.51 -14.73 -1.40
CA GLN A 177 -22.79 -14.36 -0.02
C GLN A 177 -21.85 -13.27 0.51
N LEU A 178 -20.56 -13.36 0.19
CA LEU A 178 -19.59 -12.32 0.53
C LEU A 178 -19.89 -11.02 -0.24
N ARG A 179 -20.20 -11.15 -1.55
CA ARG A 179 -20.54 -9.99 -2.39
C ARG A 179 -21.78 -9.25 -1.89
N GLN A 180 -22.79 -9.94 -1.38
CA GLN A 180 -24.00 -9.31 -0.79
C GLN A 180 -23.68 -8.48 0.46
N ARG A 181 -22.57 -8.76 1.14
CA ARG A 181 -22.10 -8.00 2.30
C ARG A 181 -21.22 -6.80 1.95
N LEU A 182 -20.71 -6.73 0.71
CA LEU A 182 -19.97 -5.58 0.23
C LEU A 182 -20.91 -4.38 0.08
N SER A 183 -20.68 -3.39 0.90
CA SER A 183 -21.46 -2.15 0.87
C SER A 183 -20.89 -1.15 -0.14
N MET A 184 -19.58 -1.26 -0.44
CA MET A 184 -18.91 -0.31 -1.33
C MET A 184 -17.70 -0.98 -2.00
N ILE A 185 -17.55 -0.72 -3.29
CA ILE A 185 -16.35 -1.10 -4.07
C ILE A 185 -15.70 0.18 -4.57
N ILE A 186 -14.53 0.46 -4.05
CA ILE A 186 -13.72 1.64 -4.34
C ILE A 186 -12.67 1.24 -5.36
N LYS A 187 -12.59 1.96 -6.48
CA LYS A 187 -11.59 1.72 -7.50
C LYS A 187 -10.60 2.87 -7.51
N ILE A 188 -9.32 2.57 -7.69
CA ILE A 188 -8.27 3.56 -7.91
C ILE A 188 -7.78 3.39 -9.34
N GLU A 189 -8.05 4.38 -10.16
CA GLU A 189 -7.65 4.41 -11.56
C GLU A 189 -6.27 5.09 -11.71
N PRO A 190 -5.54 4.79 -12.80
CA PRO A 190 -4.25 5.39 -13.08
C PRO A 190 -4.30 6.92 -13.18
N PHE A 191 -3.18 7.58 -12.89
CA PHE A 191 -3.05 9.02 -13.01
C PHE A 191 -3.21 9.49 -14.47
N SER A 192 -3.92 10.58 -14.64
CA SER A 192 -3.91 11.36 -15.87
C SER A 192 -2.52 11.95 -16.14
N PHE A 193 -2.31 12.55 -17.31
CA PHE A 193 -1.07 13.28 -17.61
C PHE A 193 -0.81 14.40 -16.58
N GLU A 194 -1.83 15.18 -16.28
CA GLU A 194 -1.71 16.29 -15.32
C GLU A 194 -1.39 15.80 -13.90
N GLU A 195 -2.03 14.72 -13.47
CA GLU A 195 -1.74 14.12 -12.17
C GLU A 195 -0.34 13.50 -12.14
N THR A 196 0.11 12.86 -13.21
CA THR A 196 1.48 12.34 -13.34
C THR A 196 2.51 13.46 -13.21
N ARG A 197 2.28 14.58 -13.88
CA ARG A 197 3.14 15.77 -13.77
C ARG A 197 3.19 16.32 -12.35
N ASN A 198 2.02 16.47 -11.74
CA ASN A 198 1.90 16.97 -10.38
C ASN A 198 2.52 15.99 -9.36
N TYR A 199 2.38 14.68 -9.60
CA TYR A 199 3.03 13.64 -8.82
C TYR A 199 4.56 13.75 -8.86
N ILE A 200 5.16 13.88 -10.04
CA ILE A 200 6.61 14.06 -10.21
C ILE A 200 7.08 15.31 -9.46
N CYS A 201 6.39 16.43 -9.63
CA CYS A 201 6.72 17.68 -8.95
C CYS A 201 6.59 17.55 -7.41
N HIS A 202 5.53 16.90 -6.92
CA HIS A 202 5.31 16.65 -5.50
C HIS A 202 6.45 15.83 -4.89
N ARG A 203 6.83 14.72 -5.53
CA ARG A 203 7.92 13.86 -5.08
C ARG A 203 9.26 14.59 -5.01
N LEU A 204 9.60 15.35 -6.05
CA LEU A 204 10.81 16.17 -6.09
C LEU A 204 10.82 17.25 -4.99
N SER A 205 9.70 17.96 -4.81
CA SER A 205 9.61 19.00 -3.79
C SER A 205 9.69 18.46 -2.37
N THR A 206 9.08 17.30 -2.11
CA THR A 206 9.16 16.57 -0.84
C THR A 206 10.59 16.13 -0.54
N ALA A 207 11.31 15.65 -1.56
CA ALA A 207 12.74 15.31 -1.45
C ALA A 207 13.66 16.53 -1.29
N GLY A 208 13.11 17.73 -1.28
CA GLY A 208 13.86 18.98 -1.06
C GLY A 208 14.38 19.65 -2.33
N TYR A 209 13.98 19.21 -3.52
CA TYR A 209 14.33 19.88 -4.77
C TYR A 209 13.74 21.29 -4.82
N ARG A 210 14.58 22.30 -5.14
CA ARG A 210 14.19 23.72 -5.21
C ARG A 210 14.59 24.38 -6.53
N GLY A 211 15.06 23.59 -7.50
CA GLY A 211 15.46 24.07 -8.82
C GLY A 211 14.27 24.30 -9.77
N PRO A 212 14.55 24.72 -11.00
CA PRO A 212 13.55 24.76 -12.08
C PRO A 212 13.07 23.34 -12.41
N SER A 213 12.07 23.22 -13.30
CA SER A 213 11.56 21.90 -13.69
C SER A 213 12.70 20.98 -14.15
N LEU A 214 12.94 19.88 -13.41
CA LEU A 214 13.99 18.93 -13.71
C LEU A 214 13.70 18.14 -14.99
N PHE A 215 12.42 17.81 -15.21
CA PHE A 215 11.94 17.09 -16.40
C PHE A 215 11.31 18.06 -17.38
N THR A 216 11.69 18.02 -18.65
CA THR A 216 11.01 18.78 -19.70
C THR A 216 9.56 18.29 -19.89
N MET A 217 8.70 19.13 -20.46
CA MET A 217 7.31 18.77 -20.75
C MET A 217 7.23 17.53 -21.66
N ALA A 218 8.13 17.39 -22.63
CA ALA A 218 8.21 16.24 -23.53
C ALA A 218 8.60 14.95 -22.78
N ALA A 219 9.55 15.04 -21.85
CA ALA A 219 9.92 13.92 -20.97
C ALA A 219 8.76 13.50 -20.07
N GLN A 220 8.08 14.46 -19.42
CA GLN A 220 6.93 14.17 -18.55
C GLN A 220 5.78 13.51 -19.32
N ARG A 221 5.53 13.94 -20.57
CA ARG A 221 4.52 13.32 -21.44
C ARG A 221 4.87 11.88 -21.78
N LEU A 222 6.11 11.61 -22.15
CA LEU A 222 6.59 10.26 -22.44
C LEU A 222 6.53 9.36 -21.20
N ILE A 223 6.92 9.88 -20.03
CA ILE A 223 6.81 9.15 -18.76
C ILE A 223 5.34 8.81 -18.48
N ALA A 224 4.41 9.76 -18.59
CA ALA A 224 2.99 9.52 -18.35
C ALA A 224 2.43 8.43 -19.28
N GLU A 225 2.77 8.46 -20.56
CA GLU A 225 2.35 7.48 -21.54
C GLU A 225 2.90 6.08 -21.22
N ARG A 226 4.20 5.98 -21.01
CA ARG A 226 4.88 4.69 -20.84
C ARG A 226 4.65 4.06 -19.47
N SER A 227 4.51 4.87 -18.42
CA SER A 227 4.12 4.40 -17.10
C SER A 227 2.65 3.99 -17.02
N GLN A 228 1.83 4.35 -18.01
CA GLN A 228 0.36 4.22 -17.98
C GLN A 228 -0.27 4.90 -16.75
N GLY A 229 0.34 5.96 -16.22
CA GLY A 229 -0.11 6.66 -15.03
C GLY A 229 0.01 5.85 -13.73
N ILE A 230 0.76 4.76 -13.72
CA ILE A 230 0.95 3.91 -12.55
C ILE A 230 2.12 4.46 -11.72
N PRO A 231 1.92 4.87 -10.46
CA PRO A 231 2.94 5.50 -9.61
C PRO A 231 4.26 4.75 -9.51
N ARG A 232 4.23 3.42 -9.35
CA ARG A 232 5.46 2.60 -9.31
C ARG A 232 6.25 2.70 -10.61
N ASN A 233 5.56 2.65 -11.76
CA ASN A 233 6.22 2.76 -13.06
C ASN A 233 6.77 4.18 -13.27
N ILE A 234 6.04 5.22 -12.82
CA ILE A 234 6.52 6.60 -12.85
C ILE A 234 7.80 6.72 -12.01
N ASN A 235 7.83 6.15 -10.81
CA ASN A 235 9.01 6.16 -9.96
C ASN A 235 10.22 5.51 -10.65
N ASN A 236 10.03 4.32 -11.22
CA ASN A 236 11.09 3.59 -11.90
C ASN A 236 11.65 4.40 -13.08
N LEU A 237 10.79 4.95 -13.93
CA LEU A 237 11.22 5.76 -15.08
C LEU A 237 11.93 7.03 -14.61
N CYS A 238 11.39 7.75 -13.63
CA CYS A 238 11.99 8.98 -13.13
C CYS A 238 13.35 8.73 -12.45
N PHE A 239 13.44 7.66 -11.64
CA PHE A 239 14.71 7.32 -10.96
C PHE A 239 15.81 6.99 -11.97
N ASN A 240 15.53 6.12 -12.94
CA ASN A 240 16.50 5.73 -13.96
C ASN A 240 16.88 6.91 -14.86
N ALA A 241 15.91 7.76 -15.23
CA ALA A 241 16.20 8.97 -16.01
C ALA A 241 17.07 9.98 -15.24
N MET A 242 16.86 10.13 -13.93
CA MET A 242 17.73 10.94 -13.08
C MET A 242 19.14 10.33 -12.97
N ALA A 243 19.25 9.02 -12.84
CA ALA A 243 20.53 8.33 -12.76
C ALA A 243 21.32 8.49 -14.06
N LEU A 244 20.70 8.27 -15.21
CA LEU A 244 21.32 8.43 -16.53
C LEU A 244 21.73 9.88 -16.79
N ALA A 245 20.83 10.85 -16.56
CA ALA A 245 21.14 12.27 -16.76
C ALA A 245 22.30 12.75 -15.83
N CYS A 246 22.33 12.24 -14.60
CA CYS A 246 23.46 12.50 -13.68
C CYS A 246 24.78 11.95 -14.24
N ALA A 247 24.79 10.73 -14.77
CA ALA A 247 25.97 10.12 -15.40
C ALA A 247 26.43 10.92 -16.64
N LEU A 248 25.49 11.42 -17.44
CA LEU A 248 25.73 12.28 -18.60
C LEU A 248 26.03 13.74 -18.24
N ARG A 249 26.00 14.10 -16.93
CA ARG A 249 26.17 15.47 -16.43
C ARG A 249 25.15 16.46 -17.00
N GLN A 250 23.94 16.00 -17.31
CA GLN A 250 22.84 16.83 -17.77
C GLN A 250 22.04 17.37 -16.59
N THR A 251 21.78 18.67 -16.57
CA THR A 251 21.03 19.34 -15.49
C THR A 251 19.51 19.25 -15.70
N THR A 252 19.06 18.89 -16.88
CA THR A 252 17.66 18.76 -17.27
C THR A 252 17.44 17.44 -17.97
N ILE A 253 16.37 16.74 -17.63
CA ILE A 253 16.00 15.46 -18.20
C ILE A 253 15.03 15.72 -19.36
N ASP A 254 15.47 15.44 -20.57
CA ASP A 254 14.70 15.61 -21.78
C ASP A 254 14.07 14.29 -22.26
N HIS A 255 13.37 14.36 -23.39
CA HIS A 255 12.73 13.22 -24.03
C HIS A 255 13.73 12.10 -24.42
N ASN A 256 14.94 12.47 -24.84
CA ASN A 256 15.93 11.50 -25.33
C ASN A 256 16.48 10.64 -24.19
N VAL A 257 16.76 11.26 -23.03
CA VAL A 257 17.15 10.53 -21.80
C VAL A 257 16.08 9.50 -21.41
N VAL A 258 14.80 9.87 -21.48
CA VAL A 258 13.72 8.93 -21.15
C VAL A 258 13.59 7.81 -22.19
N LEU A 259 13.80 8.10 -23.46
CA LEU A 259 13.84 7.08 -24.52
C LEU A 259 14.96 6.07 -24.32
N GLU A 260 16.14 6.54 -23.95
CA GLU A 260 17.31 5.68 -23.65
C GLU A 260 17.01 4.75 -22.47
N VAL A 261 16.45 5.29 -21.39
CA VAL A 261 16.01 4.49 -20.24
C VAL A 261 14.97 3.45 -20.64
N LEU A 262 14.04 3.79 -21.49
CA LEU A 262 13.00 2.84 -21.94
C LEU A 262 13.62 1.70 -22.78
N ALA A 263 14.63 2.01 -23.60
CA ALA A 263 15.34 0.99 -24.36
C ALA A 263 16.13 0.03 -23.44
N ASP A 264 16.72 0.54 -22.36
CA ASP A 264 17.46 -0.28 -21.38
C ASP A 264 16.52 -1.14 -20.50
N LEU A 265 15.28 -0.68 -20.27
CA LEU A 265 14.27 -1.40 -19.47
C LEU A 265 13.45 -2.39 -20.29
N ASP A 266 13.59 -2.43 -21.61
CA ASP A 266 12.89 -3.36 -22.50
C ASP A 266 13.54 -4.77 -22.38
N LEU A 267 13.02 -5.57 -21.45
CA LEU A 267 13.51 -6.92 -21.19
C LEU A 267 13.32 -7.87 -22.36
N ASP A 268 12.43 -7.53 -23.31
CA ASP A 268 12.24 -8.32 -24.54
C ASP A 268 13.46 -8.22 -25.44
N SER A 269 14.23 -7.11 -25.36
CA SER A 269 15.49 -6.95 -26.10
C SER A 269 16.62 -7.85 -25.57
N LEU A 270 16.55 -8.31 -24.32
CA LEU A 270 17.53 -9.21 -23.71
C LEU A 270 17.30 -10.67 -24.07
N SER A 271 16.10 -11.01 -24.55
CA SER A 271 15.76 -12.37 -25.00
C SER A 271 16.15 -12.63 -26.47
N ASP A 272 16.47 -11.57 -27.23
CA ASP A 272 16.77 -11.65 -28.67
C ASP A 272 18.27 -11.80 -29.03
N ASP A 273 19.16 -12.01 -28.05
CA ASP A 273 20.58 -12.29 -28.29
C ASP A 273 20.84 -13.61 -29.10
N ALA A 274 19.79 -14.28 -29.55
CA ALA A 274 19.88 -15.51 -30.36
C ALA A 274 19.46 -15.35 -31.84
N ASN A 275 19.04 -14.17 -32.32
CA ASN A 275 18.62 -14.03 -33.71
C ASN A 275 19.38 -12.92 -34.49
N PRO A 276 20.42 -13.29 -35.27
CA PRO A 276 21.26 -12.34 -36.03
C PRO A 276 20.56 -11.61 -37.20
N ASN A 277 19.25 -11.81 -37.39
CA ASN A 277 18.50 -11.26 -38.52
C ASN A 277 17.46 -10.19 -38.17
N HIS A 278 17.56 -9.54 -36.99
CA HIS A 278 16.60 -8.48 -36.63
C HIS A 278 16.99 -7.14 -37.29
N PRO A 279 16.06 -6.41 -37.94
CA PRO A 279 16.38 -5.19 -38.71
C PRO A 279 16.89 -3.97 -37.94
N ARG A 280 16.97 -4.04 -36.59
CA ARG A 280 17.41 -2.93 -35.72
C ARG A 280 18.93 -2.70 -35.75
N ASP A 281 19.74 -3.73 -35.98
CA ASP A 281 21.20 -3.61 -35.96
C ASP A 281 21.76 -2.81 -37.13
N LEU A 282 21.02 -2.72 -38.26
CA LEU A 282 21.47 -1.94 -39.41
C LEU A 282 21.40 -0.42 -39.20
N LYS A 283 20.51 0.08 -38.32
CA LYS A 283 20.36 1.52 -38.04
C LYS A 283 21.38 2.03 -37.03
N LEU A 284 21.79 1.19 -36.05
CA LEU A 284 22.82 1.57 -35.09
C LEU A 284 24.23 1.53 -35.71
N MET A 285 24.50 0.60 -36.65
CA MET A 285 25.78 0.56 -37.37
C MET A 285 25.94 1.71 -38.36
N LEU A 286 24.85 2.19 -38.96
CA LEU A 286 24.88 3.31 -39.89
C LEU A 286 25.05 4.68 -39.21
N SER A 287 24.67 4.83 -37.94
CA SER A 287 24.88 6.05 -37.18
C SER A 287 26.30 6.16 -36.57
N ARG A 288 27.02 5.05 -36.43
CA ARG A 288 28.44 5.05 -35.96
C ARG A 288 29.49 5.21 -37.06
N SER A 289 29.10 5.14 -38.33
CA SER A 289 30.06 5.24 -39.45
C SER A 289 30.29 6.64 -40.01
N SER A 290 29.78 7.71 -39.40
CA SER A 290 29.86 9.08 -39.93
C SER A 290 30.90 10.00 -39.26
N THR A 291 31.70 9.53 -38.31
CA THR A 291 32.75 10.36 -37.75
C THR A 291 33.98 9.51 -37.41
N THR A 292 34.88 9.33 -38.35
CA THR A 292 36.32 9.47 -38.21
C THR A 292 37.03 9.04 -39.51
N LYS A 293 37.37 10.02 -40.30
CA LYS A 293 38.47 9.93 -41.29
C LYS A 293 39.77 10.40 -40.61
N LEU A 294 40.85 9.74 -40.94
CA LEU A 294 42.27 9.94 -40.63
C LEU A 294 42.75 9.02 -39.48
N GLU A 295 43.78 8.22 -39.60
CA GLU A 295 44.96 8.27 -40.47
C GLU A 295 45.64 6.89 -40.44
N LYS A 296 46.18 6.44 -41.58
CA LYS A 296 46.96 5.20 -41.71
C LYS A 296 48.36 5.43 -41.16
N THR A 297 48.80 4.61 -40.22
CA THR A 297 50.25 4.27 -40.06
C THR A 297 50.40 2.79 -39.79
N ARG A 298 51.40 2.21 -40.51
CA ARG A 298 51.70 0.78 -40.64
C ARG A 298 52.42 0.23 -39.39
N LEU A 299 52.06 -1.01 -39.05
CA LEU A 299 52.74 -2.21 -38.55
C LEU A 299 54.20 -2.10 -38.03
N PRO A 300 54.66 -3.04 -37.13
CA PRO A 300 54.84 -4.43 -37.52
C PRO A 300 54.40 -5.52 -36.51
N SER A 301 54.20 -6.69 -37.09
CA SER A 301 53.98 -7.99 -36.53
C SER A 301 55.16 -8.52 -35.71
N VAL A 302 54.92 -9.14 -34.54
CA VAL A 302 55.74 -10.21 -33.99
C VAL A 302 54.91 -11.16 -33.15
N LEU A 303 54.94 -12.37 -33.61
CA LEU A 303 54.75 -13.72 -33.08
C LEU A 303 54.60 -13.94 -31.56
N SER A 304 53.76 -14.97 -31.32
CA SER A 304 53.95 -16.22 -30.52
C SER A 304 53.18 -16.32 -29.20
N LYS A 305 52.24 -17.17 -29.28
CA LYS A 305 51.72 -18.34 -28.50
C LYS A 305 52.18 -18.54 -27.04
N PRO A 306 51.57 -19.55 -26.33
CA PRO A 306 50.38 -19.40 -25.44
C PRO A 306 50.74 -19.88 -24.01
N ALA A 307 49.79 -19.81 -23.16
CA ALA A 307 49.55 -20.68 -21.97
C ALA A 307 49.36 -19.90 -20.68
N ALA A 308 48.31 -20.15 -20.09
CA ALA A 308 48.09 -20.71 -18.76
C ALA A 308 46.79 -20.20 -18.13
N ALA A 309 45.97 -21.18 -17.90
CA ALA A 309 44.77 -21.09 -17.05
C ALA A 309 45.19 -20.70 -15.63
N CYS A 310 44.43 -19.78 -15.03
CA CYS A 310 44.33 -19.70 -13.59
C CYS A 310 42.87 -19.39 -13.21
N ALA A 311 42.25 -20.42 -12.66
CA ALA A 311 40.98 -20.34 -11.95
C ALA A 311 41.10 -19.39 -10.77
N ILE A 312 40.19 -18.42 -10.68
CA ILE A 312 39.95 -17.69 -9.44
C ILE A 312 38.55 -18.05 -8.99
N LEU A 313 38.49 -18.98 -8.06
CA LEU A 313 37.32 -19.26 -7.24
C LEU A 313 36.99 -18.00 -6.43
N GLY A 314 35.82 -17.45 -6.69
CA GLY A 314 35.26 -16.38 -5.87
C GLY A 314 34.83 -16.90 -4.52
N PHE A 315 35.43 -16.38 -3.48
CA PHE A 315 35.00 -16.51 -2.10
C PHE A 315 33.74 -15.65 -1.90
N ILE A 316 32.57 -16.30 -1.79
CA ILE A 316 31.36 -15.64 -1.25
C ILE A 316 31.50 -15.64 0.26
N LEU A 317 31.90 -14.51 0.83
CA LEU A 317 31.78 -14.24 2.26
C LEU A 317 30.31 -13.95 2.58
N VAL A 318 29.64 -14.97 3.12
CA VAL A 318 28.37 -14.81 3.84
C VAL A 318 28.71 -14.15 5.17
N SER A 319 28.40 -12.85 5.27
CA SER A 319 28.43 -12.12 6.55
C SER A 319 27.12 -12.37 7.28
N PRO A 320 27.10 -12.89 8.51
CA PRO A 320 25.87 -12.96 9.27
C PRO A 320 25.50 -11.55 9.75
N PHE A 321 24.40 -11.04 9.23
CA PHE A 321 23.79 -9.81 9.71
C PHE A 321 23.20 -10.07 11.09
N THR A 322 23.89 -9.70 12.13
CA THR A 322 23.36 -9.67 13.48
C THR A 322 22.33 -8.57 13.57
N LEU A 323 21.09 -8.96 13.71
CA LEU A 323 19.97 -8.10 14.09
C LEU A 323 20.28 -7.49 15.47
N ASN A 324 20.63 -6.22 15.47
CA ASN A 324 20.74 -5.43 16.69
C ASN A 324 19.32 -5.07 17.15
N ASN A 325 18.77 -5.89 18.05
CA ASN A 325 17.57 -5.61 18.82
C ASN A 325 17.83 -4.36 19.68
N ARG A 326 17.48 -3.18 19.18
CA ARG A 326 17.25 -2.04 20.06
C ARG A 326 15.86 -2.17 20.64
N GLU A 327 15.81 -2.65 21.87
CA GLU A 327 14.66 -2.55 22.76
C GLU A 327 14.21 -1.09 22.85
N TRP A 328 13.00 -0.88 22.39
CA TRP A 328 12.30 0.39 22.60
C TRP A 328 11.78 0.38 24.04
N GLN A 329 12.50 1.06 24.95
CA GLN A 329 12.02 1.31 26.31
C GLN A 329 11.18 2.59 26.31
N PRO A 330 9.95 2.55 26.82
CA PRO A 330 9.19 3.77 27.04
C PRO A 330 9.80 4.55 28.20
N THR A 331 10.23 5.77 27.95
CA THR A 331 10.62 6.75 28.96
C THR A 331 9.44 7.01 29.89
N SER A 332 9.52 6.49 31.08
CA SER A 332 8.66 6.86 32.22
C SER A 332 8.97 8.30 32.62
N ALA A 333 8.11 9.23 32.21
CA ALA A 333 8.09 10.56 32.79
C ALA A 333 7.56 10.46 34.21
N THR A 334 8.44 10.69 35.19
CA THR A 334 8.13 10.91 36.57
C THR A 334 7.17 12.08 36.72
N LEU A 335 5.93 11.78 37.10
CA LEU A 335 4.98 12.77 37.60
C LEU A 335 5.38 13.14 39.04
N ASP A 336 5.82 14.37 39.18
CA ASP A 336 6.08 15.04 40.45
C ASP A 336 4.76 15.21 41.21
N GLN A 337 4.66 14.56 42.36
CA GLN A 337 3.55 14.68 43.30
C GLN A 337 3.67 15.99 44.02
N ARG A 338 2.83 16.98 43.71
CA ARG A 338 2.39 18.05 44.63
C ARG A 338 1.14 18.69 44.07
N ALA A 339 -0.02 18.24 44.53
CA ALA A 339 -1.24 19.05 44.56
C ALA A 339 -1.99 18.70 45.86
N GLU A 340 -2.19 19.73 46.66
CA GLU A 340 -2.90 19.70 47.93
C GLU A 340 -4.40 19.38 47.73
N PRO A 341 -5.08 18.86 48.79
CA PRO A 341 -6.48 18.49 48.73
C PRO A 341 -7.38 19.74 48.81
N VAL A 342 -8.19 19.95 47.77
CA VAL A 342 -9.29 20.93 47.80
C VAL A 342 -10.52 20.28 48.43
N SER A 343 -11.01 20.89 49.49
CA SER A 343 -12.16 20.53 50.29
C SER A 343 -13.47 20.45 49.48
N LEU A 344 -14.21 19.37 49.74
CA LEU A 344 -15.61 19.19 49.36
C LEU A 344 -16.49 20.18 50.13
N ASP A 345 -17.09 21.14 49.40
CA ASP A 345 -18.25 21.85 49.93
C ASP A 345 -19.52 21.36 49.21
N THR A 346 -20.41 20.98 50.08
CA THR A 346 -21.78 20.54 49.93
C THR A 346 -22.64 21.40 49.01
N PHE A 347 -23.22 20.80 47.99
CA PHE A 347 -24.41 21.34 47.29
C PHE A 347 -25.61 20.43 47.52
N THR A 348 -26.57 20.93 48.28
CA THR A 348 -27.92 20.37 48.45
C THR A 348 -28.77 20.53 47.20
N PRO A 349 -29.59 19.53 46.84
CA PRO A 349 -30.50 19.65 45.73
C PRO A 349 -31.84 20.28 46.17
N THR A 350 -32.25 21.34 45.48
CA THR A 350 -33.62 21.89 45.58
C THR A 350 -34.56 21.11 44.67
N ALA A 351 -35.61 20.61 45.25
CA ALA A 351 -36.70 19.87 44.60
C ALA A 351 -37.60 20.82 43.81
N ALA A 352 -38.00 20.43 42.61
CA ALA A 352 -39.26 20.78 41.98
C ALA A 352 -39.67 19.67 41.01
N ALA A 353 -40.66 18.87 41.36
CA ALA A 353 -41.59 18.19 40.47
C ALA A 353 -42.75 19.17 40.22
N PRO A 354 -43.68 19.06 39.23
CA PRO A 354 -44.24 17.83 38.69
C PRO A 354 -44.45 17.85 37.13
N ASP A 355 -44.68 16.76 36.45
CA ASP A 355 -46.00 16.33 35.95
C ASP A 355 -45.90 15.01 35.17
N THR A 356 -46.74 14.15 35.63
CA THR A 356 -47.05 12.81 35.08
C THR A 356 -47.83 12.94 33.76
N HIS A 357 -47.31 12.32 32.65
CA HIS A 357 -48.16 11.75 31.62
C HIS A 357 -47.78 10.31 31.36
N VAL A 358 -48.62 9.41 31.87
CA VAL A 358 -48.67 8.00 31.57
C VAL A 358 -49.19 7.83 30.16
N VAL A 359 -48.41 7.16 29.29
CA VAL A 359 -48.93 6.63 28.01
C VAL A 359 -48.71 5.12 28.02
N ASP A 360 -49.81 4.40 27.91
CA ASP A 360 -49.94 2.94 27.92
C ASP A 360 -49.13 2.22 26.82
N PRO A 361 -48.65 0.99 27.07
CA PRO A 361 -47.94 0.20 26.07
C PRO A 361 -48.92 -0.46 25.09
N VAL A 362 -48.79 -0.15 23.80
CA VAL A 362 -49.50 -0.77 22.70
C VAL A 362 -49.03 -2.23 22.55
N ARG A 363 -49.98 -3.14 22.74
CA ARG A 363 -49.93 -4.56 22.47
C ARG A 363 -49.70 -4.80 20.97
N VAL A 364 -48.60 -5.42 20.58
CA VAL A 364 -48.42 -5.97 19.23
C VAL A 364 -48.99 -7.39 19.21
N VAL A 365 -50.09 -7.56 18.47
CA VAL A 365 -50.73 -8.83 18.20
C VAL A 365 -49.94 -9.57 17.11
N ALA A 366 -49.49 -10.77 17.42
CA ALA A 366 -48.92 -11.71 16.48
C ALA A 366 -49.99 -12.26 15.54
N GLN A 367 -49.92 -11.98 14.24
CA GLN A 367 -50.71 -12.68 13.22
C GLN A 367 -50.01 -13.99 12.83
N LYS A 368 -50.63 -15.09 13.22
CA LYS A 368 -50.40 -16.44 12.74
C LYS A 368 -50.91 -16.55 11.30
N GLN A 369 -50.06 -16.80 10.32
CA GLN A 369 -50.53 -17.28 9.00
C GLN A 369 -50.85 -18.78 9.09
N VAL A 370 -52.10 -19.08 8.80
CA VAL A 370 -52.64 -20.42 8.59
C VAL A 370 -52.41 -20.80 7.12
N ASN A 371 -51.68 -21.89 6.92
CA ASN A 371 -51.65 -22.63 5.64
C ASN A 371 -52.91 -23.49 5.56
N THR A 372 -53.55 -23.51 4.42
CA THR A 372 -54.17 -24.72 3.79
C THR A 372 -55.12 -24.32 2.66
N PRO A 373 -55.42 -25.19 1.74
CA PRO A 373 -54.68 -26.34 1.15
C PRO A 373 -54.20 -26.05 -0.28
#